data_04764be766286c589b8f216e48a36e8d
#
_entry.id   04764be766286c589b8f216e48a36e8d
#
_cell.length_a   1.000
_cell.length_b   1.000
_cell.length_c   1.000
_cell.angle_alpha   90.00
_cell.angle_beta   90.00
_cell.angle_gamma   90.00
#
_symmetry.space_group_name_H-M   'P 1'
#
loop_
_entity.id
_entity.type
_entity.pdbx_description
1 polymer ?
#
loop_
_entity_poly.entity_id
_entity_poly.type
_entity_poly.pdbx_seq_one_letter_code
_entity_poly.pdbx_strand_id
1 'polypeptide(L)'
;MNGQYSKNNLLGQLAIVLHAHLPYVRKNEKNSLEEDWLFQAILECYIPLLQSIESSKNENPLNTKLTISLSPTLLSLLNNKKIQETFPSWIETRNDFLNELPKEEKNASRFLMNNLNDKYLYWQKCSEIGRAHV
;
A
#
# COMPACT_ATOMS: atom_id res chain seq x y z
N MET A 1 19.55 10.77 -48.28
CA MET A 1 20.04 11.12 -46.94
C MET A 1 19.70 9.97 -46.01
N ASN A 2 20.68 9.12 -45.72
CA ASN A 2 20.49 7.92 -44.90
C ASN A 2 20.48 8.30 -43.43
N GLY A 3 19.32 8.26 -42.79
CA GLY A 3 19.23 8.39 -41.35
C GLY A 3 19.82 7.15 -40.67
N GLN A 4 21.04 7.27 -40.15
CA GLN A 4 21.62 6.29 -39.26
C GLN A 4 20.82 6.31 -37.95
N TYR A 5 19.99 5.30 -37.75
CA TYR A 5 19.46 4.99 -36.41
C TYR A 5 20.66 4.57 -35.56
N SER A 6 21.03 5.41 -34.63
CA SER A 6 21.99 5.08 -33.58
C SER A 6 21.54 3.78 -32.91
N LYS A 7 22.30 2.71 -33.04
CA LYS A 7 22.16 1.51 -32.21
C LYS A 7 22.38 1.97 -30.76
N ASN A 8 21.33 2.12 -30.00
CA ASN A 8 21.44 2.27 -28.55
C ASN A 8 22.26 1.09 -28.05
N ASN A 9 23.47 1.34 -27.62
CA ASN A 9 24.29 0.36 -26.92
C ASN A 9 23.61 0.05 -25.59
N LEU A 10 22.76 -0.95 -25.59
CA LEU A 10 22.13 -1.45 -24.38
C LEU A 10 23.23 -2.11 -23.54
N LEU A 11 23.66 -1.44 -22.47
CA LEU A 11 24.73 -1.92 -21.59
C LEU A 11 24.26 -3.08 -20.70
N GLY A 12 22.93 -3.24 -20.53
CA GLY A 12 22.33 -4.29 -19.74
C GLY A 12 20.83 -4.05 -19.52
N GLN A 13 20.21 -4.99 -18.82
CA GLN A 13 18.83 -4.90 -18.40
C GLN A 13 18.75 -5.12 -16.88
N LEU A 14 17.93 -4.32 -16.20
CA LEU A 14 17.63 -4.49 -14.77
C LEU A 14 16.20 -5.00 -14.62
N ALA A 15 16.04 -6.14 -13.97
CA ALA A 15 14.74 -6.65 -13.55
C ALA A 15 14.55 -6.43 -12.04
N ILE A 16 13.49 -5.72 -11.66
CA ILE A 16 13.12 -5.50 -10.26
C ILE A 16 11.95 -6.41 -9.93
N VAL A 17 12.16 -7.30 -8.96
CA VAL A 17 11.13 -8.20 -8.45
C VAL A 17 10.94 -7.91 -6.95
N LEU A 18 9.76 -7.45 -6.58
CA LEU A 18 9.36 -7.27 -5.18
C LEU A 18 8.60 -8.50 -4.71
N HIS A 19 8.89 -8.96 -3.51
CA HIS A 19 8.20 -10.08 -2.91
C HIS A 19 7.47 -9.62 -1.64
N ALA A 20 6.12 -9.67 -1.68
CA ALA A 20 5.28 -9.37 -0.53
C ALA A 20 4.86 -10.66 0.15
N HIS A 21 5.28 -10.82 1.40
CA HIS A 21 5.00 -11.97 2.24
C HIS A 21 4.61 -11.51 3.64
N LEU A 22 3.56 -12.13 4.18
CA LEU A 22 3.21 -12.03 5.60
C LEU A 22 2.86 -13.43 6.11
N PRO A 23 3.28 -13.80 7.33
CA PRO A 23 2.83 -15.03 7.95
C PRO A 23 1.32 -15.01 8.14
N TYR A 24 0.71 -16.18 8.33
CA TYR A 24 -0.72 -16.26 8.58
C TYR A 24 -1.04 -15.68 9.96
N VAL A 25 -1.79 -14.55 9.96
CA VAL A 25 -2.03 -13.71 11.15
C VAL A 25 -3.42 -13.90 11.76
N ARG A 26 -4.03 -15.06 11.58
CA ARG A 26 -5.37 -15.30 12.13
C ARG A 26 -5.30 -15.98 13.49
N LYS A 27 -5.25 -15.21 14.58
CA LYS A 27 -5.73 -15.65 15.89
C LYS A 27 -7.17 -15.17 16.08
N ASN A 28 -7.97 -15.95 16.81
CA ASN A 28 -9.37 -15.66 17.08
C ASN A 28 -9.60 -14.45 18.00
N GLU A 29 -8.57 -13.70 18.32
CA GLU A 29 -8.59 -12.55 19.20
C GLU A 29 -8.66 -11.25 18.37
N LYS A 30 -9.63 -10.40 18.65
CA LYS A 30 -9.69 -9.05 18.11
C LYS A 30 -8.45 -8.27 18.58
N ASN A 31 -7.84 -7.52 17.67
CA ASN A 31 -6.66 -6.69 17.91
C ASN A 31 -5.39 -7.49 18.26
N SER A 32 -5.13 -8.59 17.59
CA SER A 32 -3.85 -9.29 17.75
C SER A 32 -2.70 -8.44 17.16
N LEU A 33 -1.51 -8.58 17.75
CA LEU A 33 -0.29 -7.91 17.25
C LEU A 33 -0.03 -8.22 15.77
N GLU A 34 -0.36 -9.41 15.34
CA GLU A 34 -0.20 -9.87 13.96
C GLU A 34 -1.18 -9.18 13.00
N GLU A 35 -2.42 -8.92 13.46
CA GLU A 35 -3.40 -8.16 12.68
C GLU A 35 -2.95 -6.68 12.53
N ASP A 36 -2.38 -6.12 13.59
CA ASP A 36 -1.78 -4.79 13.58
C ASP A 36 -0.62 -4.70 12.55
N TRP A 37 0.24 -5.70 12.48
CA TRP A 37 1.30 -5.77 11.47
C TRP A 37 0.77 -5.80 10.04
N LEU A 38 -0.33 -6.54 9.79
CA LEU A 38 -0.96 -6.56 8.47
C LEU A 38 -1.48 -5.17 8.09
N PHE A 39 -2.18 -4.50 9.01
CA PHE A 39 -2.73 -3.17 8.76
C PHE A 39 -1.64 -2.11 8.57
N GLN A 40 -0.57 -2.19 9.34
CA GLN A 40 0.62 -1.35 9.14
C GLN A 40 1.26 -1.62 7.77
N ALA A 41 1.41 -2.88 7.36
CA ALA A 41 1.97 -3.22 6.05
C ALA A 41 1.08 -2.68 4.90
N ILE A 42 -0.25 -2.76 5.02
CA ILE A 42 -1.18 -2.17 4.05
C ILE A 42 -0.94 -0.66 3.95
N LEU A 43 -0.88 0.02 5.10
CA LEU A 43 -0.79 1.47 5.18
C LEU A 43 0.57 2.03 4.77
N GLU A 44 1.65 1.38 5.20
CA GLU A 44 3.01 1.92 5.09
C GLU A 44 3.79 1.36 3.90
N CYS A 45 3.38 0.20 3.36
CA CYS A 45 4.07 -0.45 2.24
C CYS A 45 3.19 -0.57 1.01
N TYR A 46 2.01 -1.22 1.11
CA TYR A 46 1.26 -1.60 -0.09
C TYR A 46 0.56 -0.41 -0.75
N ILE A 47 -0.11 0.44 0.02
CA ILE A 47 -0.76 1.64 -0.51
C ILE A 47 0.26 2.61 -1.11
N PRO A 48 1.36 2.99 -0.43
CA PRO A 48 2.38 3.85 -1.03
C PRO A 48 3.02 3.28 -2.29
N LEU A 49 3.25 1.97 -2.34
CA LEU A 49 3.77 1.31 -3.53
C LEU A 49 2.80 1.45 -4.71
N LEU A 50 1.52 1.20 -4.51
CA LEU A 50 0.49 1.33 -5.54
C LEU A 50 0.37 2.78 -6.02
N GLN A 51 0.35 3.76 -5.10
CA GLN A 51 0.34 5.17 -5.42
C GLN A 51 1.57 5.58 -6.25
N SER A 52 2.75 5.09 -5.91
CA SER A 52 4.00 5.34 -6.65
C SER A 52 3.94 4.76 -8.06
N ILE A 53 3.39 3.55 -8.23
CA ILE A 53 3.21 2.93 -9.55
C ILE A 53 2.22 3.74 -10.41
N GLU A 54 1.12 4.19 -9.82
CA GLU A 54 0.12 5.02 -10.52
C GLU A 54 0.70 6.37 -10.95
N SER A 55 1.41 7.06 -10.07
CA SER A 55 2.07 8.34 -10.37
C SER A 55 3.12 8.18 -11.48
N SER A 56 3.91 7.12 -11.44
CA SER A 56 4.92 6.85 -12.47
C SER A 56 4.33 6.65 -13.86
N LYS A 57 3.11 6.11 -13.97
CA LYS A 57 2.42 5.98 -15.25
C LYS A 57 2.03 7.32 -15.86
N ASN A 58 1.73 8.29 -15.03
CA ASN A 58 1.27 9.62 -15.46
C ASN A 58 2.41 10.57 -15.79
N GLU A 59 3.54 10.46 -15.09
CA GLU A 59 4.64 11.43 -15.18
C GLU A 59 5.73 11.02 -16.18
N ASN A 60 5.91 9.73 -16.43
CA ASN A 60 7.00 9.27 -17.28
C ASN A 60 6.59 8.03 -18.10
N PRO A 61 6.41 8.18 -19.44
CA PRO A 61 6.09 7.06 -20.31
C PRO A 61 7.27 6.09 -20.52
N LEU A 62 8.39 6.27 -19.81
CA LEU A 62 9.42 5.26 -19.71
C LEU A 62 8.77 4.01 -19.11
N ASN A 63 8.65 3.01 -19.95
CA ASN A 63 7.96 1.74 -19.78
C ASN A 63 8.58 0.92 -18.64
N THR A 64 8.62 1.51 -17.42
CA THR A 64 9.15 0.87 -16.21
C THR A 64 8.25 -0.31 -15.85
N LYS A 65 8.80 -1.50 -15.93
CA LYS A 65 8.10 -2.73 -15.57
C LYS A 65 8.56 -3.18 -14.19
N LEU A 66 7.60 -3.41 -13.32
CA LEU A 66 7.82 -3.94 -11.99
C LEU A 66 7.10 -5.29 -11.87
N THR A 67 7.77 -6.29 -11.34
CA THR A 67 7.16 -7.56 -11.00
C THR A 67 6.91 -7.63 -9.50
N ILE A 68 5.67 -7.97 -9.10
CA ILE A 68 5.32 -8.15 -7.69
C ILE A 68 4.87 -9.60 -7.51
N SER A 69 5.52 -10.31 -6.60
CA SER A 69 5.14 -11.65 -6.17
C SER A 69 4.41 -11.55 -4.83
N LEU A 70 3.24 -12.15 -4.73
CA LEU A 70 2.43 -12.18 -3.51
C LEU A 70 2.35 -13.61 -2.98
N SER A 71 2.58 -13.80 -1.68
CA SER A 71 2.39 -15.12 -1.08
C SER A 71 0.90 -15.51 -1.02
N PRO A 72 0.55 -16.80 -1.16
CA PRO A 72 -0.85 -17.24 -1.04
C PRO A 72 -1.49 -16.86 0.29
N THR A 73 -0.72 -16.88 1.38
CA THR A 73 -1.16 -16.46 2.72
C THR A 73 -1.56 -14.98 2.74
N LEU A 74 -0.72 -14.10 2.18
CA LEU A 74 -1.03 -12.68 2.08
C LEU A 74 -2.27 -12.43 1.22
N LEU A 75 -2.40 -13.08 0.07
CA LEU A 75 -3.59 -12.98 -0.77
C LEU A 75 -4.86 -13.40 -0.03
N SER A 76 -4.80 -14.50 0.73
CA SER A 76 -5.92 -14.97 1.54
C SER A 76 -6.31 -13.96 2.63
N LEU A 77 -5.34 -13.32 3.28
CA LEU A 77 -5.58 -12.29 4.29
C LEU A 77 -6.21 -11.04 3.66
N LEU A 78 -5.65 -10.53 2.58
CA LEU A 78 -6.17 -9.34 1.89
C LEU A 78 -7.58 -9.54 1.34
N ASN A 79 -7.94 -10.77 0.91
CA ASN A 79 -9.27 -11.11 0.42
C ASN A 79 -10.27 -11.48 1.53
N ASN A 80 -9.85 -11.46 2.79
CA ASN A 80 -10.72 -11.80 3.91
C ASN A 80 -11.63 -10.62 4.26
N LYS A 81 -12.95 -10.79 4.06
CA LYS A 81 -13.95 -9.75 4.33
C LYS A 81 -13.90 -9.21 5.76
N LYS A 82 -13.71 -10.08 6.74
CA LYS A 82 -13.63 -9.66 8.14
C LYS A 82 -12.43 -8.75 8.41
N ILE A 83 -11.28 -9.04 7.80
CA ILE A 83 -10.09 -8.19 7.88
C ILE A 83 -10.37 -6.83 7.21
N GLN A 84 -10.99 -6.84 6.02
CA GLN A 84 -11.37 -5.62 5.33
C GLN A 84 -12.35 -4.76 6.13
N GLU A 85 -13.30 -5.37 6.83
CA GLU A 85 -14.28 -4.70 7.70
C GLU A 85 -13.65 -4.15 9.00
N THR A 86 -12.58 -4.77 9.48
CA THR A 86 -11.87 -4.33 10.70
C THR A 86 -10.90 -3.17 10.44
N PHE A 87 -10.37 -3.06 9.23
CA PHE A 87 -9.38 -2.03 8.89
C PHE A 87 -9.86 -0.59 9.14
N PRO A 88 -11.10 -0.17 8.80
CA PRO A 88 -11.61 1.16 9.14
C PRO A 88 -11.56 1.47 10.65
N SER A 89 -12.05 0.56 11.49
CA SER A 89 -12.04 0.78 12.95
C SER A 89 -10.62 0.82 13.53
N TRP A 90 -9.68 0.10 12.93
CA TRP A 90 -8.28 0.22 13.29
C TRP A 90 -7.72 1.61 12.97
N ILE A 91 -8.06 2.19 11.81
CA ILE A 91 -7.69 3.56 11.42
C ILE A 91 -8.27 4.59 12.42
N GLU A 92 -9.55 4.45 12.80
CA GLU A 92 -10.21 5.31 13.79
C GLU A 92 -9.45 5.28 15.13
N THR A 93 -9.14 4.09 15.63
CA THR A 93 -8.37 3.94 16.88
C THR A 93 -7.01 4.65 16.82
N ARG A 94 -6.33 4.60 15.68
CA ARG A 94 -5.05 5.32 15.49
C ARG A 94 -5.23 6.83 15.46
N ASN A 95 -6.28 7.31 14.80
CA ASN A 95 -6.61 8.73 14.79
C ASN A 95 -6.95 9.25 16.21
N ASP A 96 -7.71 8.48 16.99
CA ASP A 96 -8.05 8.84 18.37
C ASP A 96 -6.78 8.96 19.22
N PHE A 97 -5.88 7.98 19.13
CA PHE A 97 -4.58 8.04 19.81
C PHE A 97 -3.78 9.29 19.43
N LEU A 98 -3.71 9.64 18.15
CA LEU A 98 -2.98 10.82 17.67
C LEU A 98 -3.62 12.14 18.16
N ASN A 99 -4.96 12.16 18.37
CA ASN A 99 -5.67 13.32 18.92
C ASN A 99 -5.38 13.54 20.42
N GLU A 100 -5.10 12.48 21.14
CA GLU A 100 -4.80 12.52 22.58
C GLU A 100 -3.35 12.92 22.92
N LEU A 101 -2.47 13.01 21.90
CA LEU A 101 -1.07 13.36 22.10
C LEU A 101 -0.91 14.79 22.69
N PRO A 102 0.16 15.04 23.49
CA PRO A 102 0.47 16.33 24.08
C PRO A 102 0.57 17.46 23.06
N LYS A 103 0.35 18.70 23.53
CA LYS A 103 0.36 19.90 22.65
C LYS A 103 1.68 20.10 21.92
N GLU A 104 2.78 19.69 22.52
CA GLU A 104 4.14 19.75 21.96
C GLU A 104 4.27 18.90 20.69
N GLU A 105 3.48 17.82 20.58
CA GLU A 105 3.51 16.88 19.47
C GLU A 105 2.44 17.15 18.40
N LYS A 106 1.62 18.19 18.57
CA LYS A 106 0.46 18.45 17.70
C LYS A 106 0.81 18.61 16.22
N ASN A 107 1.97 19.15 15.88
CA ASN A 107 2.35 19.29 14.47
C ASN A 107 2.69 17.95 13.85
N ALA A 108 3.42 17.08 14.56
CA ALA A 108 3.72 15.73 14.13
C ALA A 108 2.44 14.89 14.06
N SER A 109 1.59 14.97 15.08
CA SER A 109 0.29 14.30 15.13
C SER A 109 -0.58 14.67 13.93
N ARG A 110 -0.74 15.96 13.62
CA ARG A 110 -1.51 16.42 12.47
C ARG A 110 -0.96 15.91 11.14
N PHE A 111 0.35 15.89 10.97
CA PHE A 111 1.00 15.34 9.77
C PHE A 111 0.70 13.85 9.63
N LEU A 112 0.82 13.07 10.71
CA LEU A 112 0.53 11.64 10.73
C LEU A 112 -0.95 11.36 10.45
N MET A 113 -1.87 12.12 11.04
CA MET A 113 -3.31 11.99 10.79
C MET A 113 -3.68 12.26 9.33
N ASN A 114 -3.14 13.33 8.74
CA ASN A 114 -3.39 13.64 7.33
C ASN A 114 -2.88 12.49 6.44
N ASN A 115 -1.67 12.01 6.67
CA ASN A 115 -1.09 10.90 5.93
C ASN A 115 -1.91 9.60 6.07
N LEU A 116 -2.39 9.33 7.27
CA LEU A 116 -3.26 8.19 7.57
C LEU A 116 -4.59 8.27 6.81
N ASN A 117 -5.23 9.44 6.86
CA ASN A 117 -6.51 9.68 6.21
C ASN A 117 -6.41 9.64 4.68
N ASP A 118 -5.36 10.20 4.08
CA ASP A 118 -5.11 10.15 2.64
C ASP A 118 -4.98 8.70 2.15
N LYS A 119 -4.24 7.87 2.89
CA LYS A 119 -4.08 6.45 2.57
C LYS A 119 -5.38 5.67 2.76
N TYR A 120 -6.16 6.02 3.76
CA TYR A 120 -7.47 5.41 3.99
C TYR A 120 -8.46 5.74 2.86
N LEU A 121 -8.51 6.99 2.40
CA LEU A 121 -9.31 7.38 1.24
C LEU A 121 -8.89 6.62 -0.03
N TYR A 122 -7.60 6.43 -0.25
CA TYR A 122 -7.10 5.61 -1.34
C TYR A 122 -7.57 4.15 -1.22
N TRP A 123 -7.50 3.56 -0.04
CA TRP A 123 -8.03 2.21 0.24
C TRP A 123 -9.52 2.09 -0.08
N GLN A 124 -10.33 3.05 0.36
CA GLN A 124 -11.77 3.07 0.06
C GLN A 124 -12.03 3.09 -1.45
N LYS A 125 -11.35 3.96 -2.18
CA LYS A 125 -11.44 4.03 -3.64
C LYS A 125 -11.10 2.68 -4.30
N CYS A 126 -10.02 2.04 -3.91
CA CYS A 126 -9.64 0.72 -4.43
C CYS A 126 -10.68 -0.36 -4.10
N SER A 127 -11.27 -0.33 -2.91
CA SER A 127 -12.30 -1.30 -2.49
C SER A 127 -13.63 -1.12 -3.24
N GLU A 128 -13.98 0.09 -3.65
CA GLU A 128 -15.16 0.37 -4.48
C GLU A 128 -14.98 -0.14 -5.90
N ILE A 129 -13.80 0.08 -6.50
CA ILE A 129 -13.46 -0.45 -7.83
C ILE A 129 -13.55 -1.98 -7.84
N GLY A 130 -13.01 -2.64 -6.81
CA GLY A 130 -13.08 -4.10 -6.68
C GLY A 130 -14.52 -4.63 -6.58
N ARG A 131 -15.44 -3.90 -5.94
CA ARG A 131 -16.86 -4.26 -5.84
C ARG A 131 -17.66 -4.05 -7.12
N ALA A 132 -17.26 -3.10 -7.96
CA ALA A 132 -17.93 -2.81 -9.22
C ALA A 132 -17.64 -3.85 -10.32
N HIS A 133 -16.66 -4.73 -10.11
CA HIS A 133 -16.24 -5.76 -11.07
C HIS A 133 -16.58 -7.19 -10.64
N VAL A 134 -17.37 -7.38 -9.57
CA VAL A 134 -17.92 -8.66 -9.11
C VAL A 134 -19.42 -8.69 -9.34
#